data_9f495abf5fc1c4414cb6de31cad212cc
#
_entry.id   9f495abf5fc1c4414cb6de31cad212cc
#
_cell.length_a   1.000
_cell.length_b   1.000
_cell.length_c   1.000
_cell.angle_alpha   90.00
_cell.angle_beta   90.00
_cell.angle_gamma   90.00
#
_symmetry.space_group_name_H-M   'P 1'
#
loop_
_entity.id
_entity.type
_entity.pdbx_description
1 polymer ?
#
loop_
_entity_poly.entity_id
_entity_poly.type
_entity_poly.pdbx_seq_one_letter_code
_entity_poly.pdbx_strand_id
1 'polypeptide(L)'
;ILAAGLFPNIEHSLDIRIKSFVGTVGTGLPSYSNFYTISATPYPSWPSWGIIGGATITGWSSDTDMDYDLTTGLYSITMAFSAGEIKFRLEDSWLINFGDDGNNLSLDAGGANIPIPTAGTYTIICNFDSVAHGGIPAKTYTIQ
;
A
#
# COMPACT_ATOMS: atom_id res chain seq x y z
N ILE A 1 -5.75 -13.78 1.07
CA ILE A 1 -4.34 -13.97 1.50
C ILE A 1 -4.22 -13.71 2.99
N LEU A 2 -4.65 -12.58 3.51
CA LEU A 2 -4.65 -12.27 4.95
C LEU A 2 -5.46 -13.26 5.78
N ALA A 3 -6.56 -13.78 5.25
CA ALA A 3 -7.38 -14.81 5.90
C ALA A 3 -6.64 -16.14 6.10
N ALA A 4 -5.60 -16.42 5.34
CA ALA A 4 -4.74 -17.58 5.48
C ALA A 4 -3.49 -17.31 6.35
N GLY A 5 -3.33 -16.11 6.90
CA GLY A 5 -2.15 -15.70 7.69
C GLY A 5 -0.87 -15.56 6.88
N LEU A 6 -0.97 -15.41 5.55
CA LEU A 6 0.19 -15.25 4.67
C LEU A 6 0.55 -13.77 4.55
N PHE A 7 1.80 -13.44 4.84
CA PHE A 7 2.32 -12.07 4.68
C PHE A 7 2.77 -11.84 3.24
N PRO A 8 2.46 -10.66 2.65
CA PRO A 8 2.93 -10.31 1.33
C PRO A 8 4.45 -10.13 1.28
N ASN A 9 5.01 -10.32 0.09
CA ASN A 9 6.45 -10.23 -0.20
C ASN A 9 7.36 -11.20 0.59
N ILE A 10 6.76 -12.16 1.30
CA ILE A 10 7.46 -13.23 2.01
C ILE A 10 7.10 -14.57 1.36
N GLU A 11 8.11 -15.38 1.11
CA GLU A 11 7.90 -16.73 0.59
C GLU A 11 7.30 -17.62 1.68
N HIS A 12 6.20 -18.29 1.34
CA HIS A 12 5.51 -19.24 2.20
C HIS A 12 5.45 -20.61 1.56
N SER A 13 5.62 -21.65 2.38
CA SER A 13 5.34 -23.04 2.00
C SER A 13 3.89 -23.35 2.26
N LEU A 14 3.18 -23.86 1.25
CA LEU A 14 1.77 -24.23 1.30
C LEU A 14 1.62 -25.72 0.99
N ASP A 15 1.05 -26.46 1.92
CA ASP A 15 0.68 -27.86 1.71
C ASP A 15 -0.75 -27.95 1.18
N ILE A 16 -0.89 -28.49 -0.01
CA ILE A 16 -2.16 -28.67 -0.71
C ILE A 16 -2.48 -30.16 -0.76
N ARG A 17 -3.73 -30.50 -0.51
CA ARG A 17 -4.27 -31.84 -0.73
C ARG A 17 -5.68 -31.80 -1.27
N ILE A 18 -6.07 -32.85 -1.97
CA ILE A 18 -7.43 -33.06 -2.41
C ILE A 18 -8.21 -33.74 -1.29
N LYS A 19 -9.39 -33.20 -0.98
CA LYS A 19 -10.39 -33.83 -0.13
C LYS A 19 -11.54 -34.27 -1.01
N SER A 20 -11.87 -35.56 -1.01
CA SER A 20 -12.99 -36.15 -1.75
C SER A 20 -14.02 -36.72 -0.80
N PHE A 21 -15.26 -36.81 -1.26
CA PHE A 21 -16.38 -37.40 -0.55
C PHE A 21 -17.08 -38.42 -1.44
N VAL A 22 -17.54 -39.49 -0.84
CA VAL A 22 -18.45 -40.43 -1.50
C VAL A 22 -19.89 -40.09 -1.10
N GLY A 23 -20.77 -39.93 -2.08
CA GLY A 23 -22.18 -39.58 -1.87
C GLY A 23 -22.56 -38.18 -2.36
N THR A 24 -23.82 -37.82 -2.21
CA THR A 24 -24.33 -36.49 -2.58
C THR A 24 -23.82 -35.42 -1.59
N VAL A 25 -23.11 -34.42 -2.11
CA VAL A 25 -22.71 -33.18 -1.47
C VAL A 25 -22.30 -33.28 0.01
N GLY A 26 -21.10 -33.80 0.26
CA GLY A 26 -20.43 -33.59 1.55
C GLY A 26 -20.89 -34.42 2.73
N THR A 27 -21.75 -35.43 2.53
CA THR A 27 -22.32 -36.26 3.61
C THR A 27 -21.60 -37.59 3.86
N GLY A 28 -20.67 -37.99 2.96
CA GLY A 28 -19.87 -39.21 3.12
C GLY A 28 -18.57 -38.98 3.91
N LEU A 29 -17.92 -40.10 4.28
CA LEU A 29 -16.59 -40.03 4.90
C LEU A 29 -15.59 -39.44 3.93
N PRO A 30 -14.79 -38.43 4.37
CA PRO A 30 -13.79 -37.80 3.50
C PRO A 30 -12.60 -38.75 3.28
N SER A 31 -12.12 -38.75 2.04
CA SER A 31 -10.81 -39.30 1.68
C SER A 31 -9.88 -38.18 1.30
N TYR A 32 -8.60 -38.30 1.61
CA TYR A 32 -7.60 -37.26 1.38
C TYR A 32 -6.45 -37.82 0.56
N SER A 33 -5.97 -37.03 -0.39
CA SER A 33 -4.72 -37.32 -1.10
C SER A 33 -3.49 -37.08 -0.20
N ASN A 34 -2.32 -37.48 -0.68
CA ASN A 34 -1.05 -36.98 -0.13
C ASN A 34 -0.98 -35.45 -0.26
N PHE A 35 -0.12 -34.85 0.54
CA PHE A 35 0.22 -33.43 0.41
C PHE A 35 1.11 -33.20 -0.81
N TYR A 36 0.92 -32.06 -1.43
CA TYR A 36 1.84 -31.48 -2.39
C TYR A 36 2.21 -30.09 -1.88
N THR A 37 3.50 -29.89 -1.59
CA THR A 37 4.02 -28.63 -1.09
C THR A 37 4.37 -27.72 -2.25
N ILE A 38 3.87 -26.49 -2.23
CA ILE A 38 4.24 -25.44 -3.18
C ILE A 38 4.85 -24.26 -2.42
N SER A 39 5.75 -23.55 -3.08
CA SER A 39 6.24 -22.26 -2.61
C SER A 39 5.48 -21.14 -3.29
N ALA A 40 5.03 -20.16 -2.53
CA ALA A 40 4.31 -18.99 -3.03
C ALA A 40 4.74 -17.73 -2.28
N THR A 41 5.00 -16.66 -3.03
CA THR A 41 5.21 -15.32 -2.49
C THR A 41 3.99 -14.47 -2.83
N PRO A 42 3.08 -14.25 -1.86
CA PRO A 42 1.93 -13.39 -2.11
C PRO A 42 2.37 -11.95 -2.36
N TYR A 43 1.69 -11.25 -3.25
CA TYR A 43 1.84 -9.82 -3.42
C TYR A 43 0.83 -9.07 -2.54
N PRO A 44 1.07 -7.77 -2.26
CA PRO A 44 0.16 -6.94 -1.46
C PRO A 44 -1.27 -6.96 -2.00
N SER A 45 -2.24 -6.97 -1.09
CA SER A 45 -3.66 -6.85 -1.43
C SER A 45 -4.24 -5.47 -1.08
N TRP A 46 -3.38 -4.53 -0.67
CA TRP A 46 -3.75 -3.14 -0.42
C TRP A 46 -3.40 -2.26 -1.62
N PRO A 47 -4.10 -1.12 -1.78
CA PRO A 47 -3.81 -0.16 -2.85
C PRO A 47 -2.35 0.31 -2.81
N SER A 48 -1.71 0.45 -3.96
CA SER A 48 -0.37 1.04 -4.06
C SER A 48 -0.48 2.55 -4.16
N TRP A 49 -0.04 3.26 -3.13
CA TRP A 49 0.10 4.71 -3.14
C TRP A 49 1.55 5.09 -3.38
N GLY A 50 1.76 6.03 -4.28
CA GLY A 50 3.09 6.53 -4.61
C GLY A 50 3.20 8.05 -4.56
N ILE A 51 4.44 8.53 -4.49
CA ILE A 51 4.80 9.95 -4.56
C ILE A 51 5.40 10.26 -5.92
N ILE A 52 4.89 11.30 -6.57
CA ILE A 52 5.37 11.81 -7.85
C ILE A 52 5.57 13.33 -7.76
N GLY A 53 6.50 13.87 -8.50
CA GLY A 53 6.66 15.33 -8.58
C GLY A 53 8.07 15.80 -8.84
N GLY A 54 8.21 17.06 -9.16
CA GLY A 54 9.51 17.69 -9.46
C GLY A 54 10.53 17.61 -8.33
N ALA A 55 10.09 17.33 -7.10
CA ALA A 55 10.97 17.12 -5.96
C ALA A 55 11.53 15.68 -5.88
N THR A 56 10.98 14.72 -6.63
CA THR A 56 11.46 13.33 -6.65
C THR A 56 12.50 13.12 -7.74
N ILE A 57 13.28 12.04 -7.64
CA ILE A 57 14.32 11.71 -8.62
C ILE A 57 13.76 11.41 -10.02
N THR A 58 12.57 10.90 -10.10
CA THR A 58 11.87 10.55 -11.34
C THR A 58 11.04 11.71 -11.91
N GLY A 59 10.94 12.81 -11.16
CA GLY A 59 10.12 13.94 -11.53
C GLY A 59 8.64 13.55 -11.69
N TRP A 60 8.02 14.05 -12.74
CA TRP A 60 6.62 13.75 -13.09
C TRP A 60 6.45 12.54 -14.00
N SER A 61 7.53 11.78 -14.23
CA SER A 61 7.51 10.64 -15.18
C SER A 61 7.04 9.34 -14.53
N SER A 62 7.39 9.12 -13.27
CA SER A 62 7.04 7.92 -12.51
C SER A 62 6.97 8.26 -11.03
N ASP A 63 6.10 7.60 -10.30
CA ASP A 63 6.08 7.69 -8.85
C ASP A 63 7.03 6.68 -8.18
N THR A 64 7.22 6.91 -6.91
CA THR A 64 7.91 6.01 -6.01
C THR A 64 6.88 5.50 -5.01
N ASP A 65 6.71 4.19 -4.95
CA ASP A 65 5.73 3.55 -4.06
C ASP A 65 6.06 3.80 -2.60
N MET A 66 5.02 4.01 -1.81
CA MET A 66 5.07 4.11 -0.37
C MET A 66 4.88 2.74 0.28
N ASP A 67 5.55 2.51 1.38
CA ASP A 67 5.38 1.31 2.20
C ASP A 67 4.08 1.40 3.01
N TYR A 68 3.29 0.32 2.99
CA TYR A 68 2.07 0.21 3.79
C TYR A 68 2.34 -0.59 5.06
N ASP A 69 2.05 0.00 6.21
CA ASP A 69 2.12 -0.66 7.51
C ASP A 69 0.76 -1.27 7.87
N LEU A 70 0.68 -2.58 7.83
CA LEU A 70 -0.51 -3.38 8.19
C LEU A 70 -1.00 -3.17 9.62
N THR A 71 -0.10 -2.80 10.53
CA THR A 71 -0.45 -2.62 11.95
C THR A 71 -1.13 -1.29 12.19
N THR A 72 -0.64 -0.25 11.52
CA THR A 72 -1.14 1.11 11.68
C THR A 72 -2.12 1.55 10.61
N GLY A 73 -2.16 0.87 9.45
CA GLY A 73 -2.96 1.27 8.30
C GLY A 73 -2.45 2.53 7.59
N LEU A 74 -1.20 2.90 7.83
CA LEU A 74 -0.57 4.10 7.27
C LEU A 74 0.38 3.75 6.12
N TYR A 75 0.54 4.71 5.22
CA TYR A 75 1.58 4.68 4.19
C TYR A 75 2.73 5.59 4.59
N SER A 76 3.96 5.15 4.34
CA SER A 76 5.15 5.94 4.64
C SER A 76 6.24 5.77 3.59
N ILE A 77 7.08 6.78 3.46
CA ILE A 77 8.30 6.73 2.67
C ILE A 77 9.36 7.63 3.28
N THR A 78 10.61 7.17 3.28
CA THR A 78 11.77 8.00 3.63
C THR A 78 12.71 8.05 2.44
N MET A 79 12.91 9.21 1.86
CA MET A 79 13.77 9.38 0.70
C MET A 79 14.36 10.78 0.61
N ALA A 80 15.37 10.94 -0.25
CA ALA A 80 15.93 12.26 -0.57
C ALA A 80 15.03 12.98 -1.58
N PHE A 81 14.71 14.23 -1.30
CA PHE A 81 13.96 15.14 -2.18
C PHE A 81 14.83 16.32 -2.59
N SER A 82 14.60 16.81 -3.80
CA SER A 82 15.04 18.13 -4.23
C SER A 82 14.02 19.19 -3.78
N ALA A 83 14.40 20.48 -3.82
CA ALA A 83 13.40 21.54 -3.74
C ALA A 83 12.48 21.45 -4.96
N GLY A 84 11.17 21.53 -4.75
CA GLY A 84 10.16 21.36 -5.81
C GLY A 84 8.79 21.08 -5.24
N GLU A 85 8.04 20.26 -5.93
CA GLU A 85 6.66 19.92 -5.57
C GLU A 85 6.40 18.42 -5.72
N ILE A 86 5.45 17.90 -4.95
CA ILE A 86 4.99 16.51 -5.02
C ILE A 86 3.47 16.43 -5.08
N LYS A 87 2.99 15.26 -5.47
CA LYS A 87 1.60 14.79 -5.30
C LYS A 87 1.62 13.31 -4.93
N PHE A 88 0.50 12.84 -4.43
CA PHE A 88 0.26 11.42 -4.22
C PHE A 88 -0.69 10.89 -5.29
N ARG A 89 -0.45 9.68 -5.77
CA ARG A 89 -1.39 9.02 -6.69
C ARG A 89 -1.51 7.53 -6.40
N LEU A 90 -2.65 6.97 -6.79
CA LEU A 90 -3.00 5.58 -6.59
C LEU A 90 -2.69 4.78 -7.86
N GLU A 91 -2.05 3.60 -7.70
CA GLU A 91 -1.82 2.62 -8.79
C GLU A 91 -1.20 3.27 -10.04
N ASP A 92 -0.18 4.11 -9.88
CA ASP A 92 0.53 4.82 -10.96
C ASP A 92 -0.38 5.65 -11.88
N SER A 93 -1.58 5.99 -11.42
CA SER A 93 -2.63 6.60 -12.24
C SER A 93 -3.03 7.99 -11.75
N TRP A 94 -3.27 8.92 -12.67
CA TRP A 94 -3.82 10.23 -12.37
C TRP A 94 -5.32 10.22 -12.08
N LEU A 95 -6.00 9.08 -12.25
CA LEU A 95 -7.43 8.95 -11.99
C LEU A 95 -7.79 9.27 -10.53
N ILE A 96 -6.94 8.78 -9.60
CA ILE A 96 -7.08 9.08 -8.17
C ILE A 96 -5.74 9.64 -7.70
N ASN A 97 -5.72 10.91 -7.38
CA ASN A 97 -4.55 11.59 -6.86
C ASN A 97 -4.95 12.59 -5.77
N PHE A 98 -4.01 12.88 -4.90
CA PHE A 98 -4.16 13.87 -3.84
C PHE A 98 -3.03 14.90 -3.88
N GLY A 99 -3.41 16.14 -3.53
CA GLY A 99 -2.53 17.23 -3.21
C GLY A 99 -3.01 17.91 -1.95
N ASP A 100 -2.69 19.17 -1.76
CA ASP A 100 -3.09 19.98 -0.60
C ASP A 100 -3.40 21.41 -1.05
N ASP A 101 -4.69 21.77 -1.07
CA ASP A 101 -5.15 23.08 -1.57
C ASP A 101 -4.83 24.23 -0.62
N GLY A 102 -4.57 23.96 0.63
CA GLY A 102 -4.33 24.99 1.64
C GLY A 102 -2.92 24.97 2.22
N ASN A 103 -2.08 24.02 1.82
CA ASN A 103 -0.80 23.71 2.45
C ASN A 103 -0.96 23.57 3.97
N ASN A 104 -2.00 22.82 4.35
CA ASN A 104 -2.48 22.65 5.72
C ASN A 104 -2.37 21.22 6.23
N LEU A 105 -1.64 20.36 5.48
CA LEU A 105 -1.43 18.95 5.72
C LEU A 105 -2.69 18.07 5.52
N SER A 106 -3.72 18.58 4.84
CA SER A 106 -4.84 17.77 4.38
C SER A 106 -4.56 17.14 3.02
N LEU A 107 -5.23 16.02 2.75
CA LEU A 107 -5.20 15.34 1.44
C LEU A 107 -6.46 15.69 0.67
N ASP A 108 -6.34 16.61 -0.28
CA ASP A 108 -7.43 17.06 -1.14
C ASP A 108 -7.40 16.31 -2.47
N ALA A 109 -8.53 15.71 -2.85
CA ALA A 109 -8.65 14.95 -4.09
C ALA A 109 -8.44 15.88 -5.30
N GLY A 110 -7.43 15.60 -6.11
CA GLY A 110 -7.03 16.46 -7.23
C GLY A 110 -6.40 17.79 -6.81
N GLY A 111 -6.16 18.01 -5.50
CA GLY A 111 -5.67 19.26 -4.91
C GLY A 111 -4.34 19.76 -5.47
N ALA A 112 -3.92 20.94 -5.04
CA ALA A 112 -2.70 21.59 -5.47
C ALA A 112 -1.44 20.77 -5.16
N ASN A 113 -0.35 21.02 -5.88
CA ASN A 113 0.93 20.39 -5.60
C ASN A 113 1.43 20.79 -4.22
N ILE A 114 2.00 19.84 -3.49
CA ILE A 114 2.56 20.03 -2.15
C ILE A 114 4.00 20.50 -2.27
N PRO A 115 4.38 21.66 -1.72
CA PRO A 115 5.74 22.18 -1.85
C PRO A 115 6.72 21.44 -0.93
N ILE A 116 7.89 21.12 -1.49
CA ILE A 116 9.12 20.75 -0.77
C ILE A 116 10.08 21.92 -0.90
N PRO A 117 10.13 22.84 0.08
CA PRO A 117 10.84 24.12 -0.10
C PRO A 117 12.36 23.99 -0.11
N THR A 118 12.88 22.93 0.50
CA THR A 118 14.34 22.73 0.63
C THR A 118 14.69 21.28 0.28
N ALA A 119 15.83 21.08 -0.37
CA ALA A 119 16.33 19.73 -0.61
C ALA A 119 16.74 19.08 0.73
N GLY A 120 16.44 17.81 0.90
CA GLY A 120 16.73 17.07 2.12
C GLY A 120 16.19 15.65 2.09
N THR A 121 16.51 14.89 3.12
CA THR A 121 15.86 13.60 3.35
C THR A 121 14.67 13.81 4.27
N TYR A 122 13.51 13.41 3.82
CA TYR A 122 12.26 13.55 4.57
C TYR A 122 11.58 12.19 4.72
N THR A 123 10.91 12.03 5.85
CA THR A 123 9.94 10.96 6.05
C THR A 123 8.54 11.53 5.88
N ILE A 124 7.79 10.99 4.94
CA ILE A 124 6.39 11.38 4.70
C ILE A 124 5.51 10.21 5.15
N ILE A 125 4.51 10.52 5.97
CA ILE A 125 3.54 9.55 6.47
C ILE A 125 2.14 10.04 6.08
N CYS A 126 1.34 9.17 5.45
CA CYS A 126 0.01 9.49 4.93
C CYS A 126 -1.05 8.56 5.49
N ASN A 127 -2.18 9.14 5.82
CA ASN A 127 -3.43 8.44 6.06
C ASN A 127 -4.42 8.74 4.93
N PHE A 128 -4.53 7.83 3.97
CA PHE A 128 -5.47 7.97 2.84
C PHE A 128 -6.89 7.52 3.17
N ASP A 129 -7.14 6.99 4.37
CA ASP A 129 -8.45 6.53 4.79
C ASP A 129 -9.36 7.66 5.28
N SER A 130 -10.64 7.33 5.44
CA SER A 130 -11.66 8.25 5.98
C SER A 130 -11.77 8.23 7.51
N VAL A 131 -10.89 7.47 8.18
CA VAL A 131 -10.79 7.36 9.64
C VAL A 131 -9.36 7.60 10.10
N ALA A 132 -9.18 7.98 11.36
CA ALA A 132 -7.85 8.18 11.92
C ALA A 132 -7.14 6.83 12.14
N HIS A 133 -5.85 6.77 11.82
CA HIS A 133 -4.99 5.61 12.00
C HIS A 133 -3.67 6.01 12.67
N GLY A 134 -3.16 5.19 13.59
CA GLY A 134 -1.84 5.38 14.20
C GLY A 134 -1.60 6.76 14.81
N GLY A 135 -2.66 7.46 15.23
CA GLY A 135 -2.58 8.84 15.71
C GLY A 135 -2.56 9.91 14.60
N ILE A 136 -2.58 9.52 13.33
CA ILE A 136 -2.67 10.43 12.18
C ILE A 136 -4.16 10.61 11.81
N PRO A 137 -4.68 11.84 11.74
CA PRO A 137 -6.06 12.09 11.34
C PRO A 137 -6.39 11.56 9.94
N ALA A 138 -7.67 11.33 9.69
CA ALA A 138 -8.17 10.92 8.38
C ALA A 138 -7.80 11.93 7.30
N LYS A 139 -7.41 11.44 6.11
CA LYS A 139 -7.08 12.29 4.95
C LYS A 139 -6.05 13.38 5.27
N THR A 140 -4.99 13.01 5.98
CA THR A 140 -3.87 13.92 6.28
C THR A 140 -2.52 13.25 6.03
N TYR A 141 -1.49 14.07 5.99
CA TYR A 141 -0.11 13.62 5.90
C TYR A 141 0.79 14.41 6.85
N THR A 142 2.01 13.92 7.05
CA THR A 142 3.07 14.63 7.77
C THR A 142 4.35 14.60 6.96
N ILE A 143 5.19 15.61 7.08
CA ILE A 143 6.55 15.68 6.53
C ILE A 143 7.51 15.98 7.68
N GLN A 144 8.51 15.12 7.89
CA GLN A 144 9.49 15.21 8.99
C GLN A 144 10.91 15.14 8.47
#